data_479fb3b5470dc89d0a65505ce426d17c
#
_entry.id   479fb3b5470dc89d0a65505ce426d17c
#
_cell.length_a   1.000
_cell.length_b   1.000
_cell.length_c   1.000
_cell.angle_alpha   90.00
_cell.angle_beta   90.00
_cell.angle_gamma   90.00
#
_symmetry.space_group_name_H-M   'P 1'
#
loop_
_entity.id
_entity.type
_entity.pdbx_description
1 polymer ?
#
loop_
_entity_poly.entity_id
_entity_poly.type
_entity_poly.pdbx_seq_one_letter_code
_entity_poly.pdbx_strand_id
1 'polypeptide(L)'
;MQGPLDAKHWTRPANYSRFFPRDEPPQKDAERRQYAREVLGKFATKAFRRPVDDRTLEKLVAMAEAIFTQPGHRFEQGIARALVAVLASPRFVFRVEASEPVAKPSVATHPFVDEYALASRLSYFLWSTMPDDELTRLAERGELRKNLASQVKRMRADARSEALTQNFVGQWLQVLDVEGFTVDVRTVLRQDGGSRQRVILDTELRRAMRRETEMLFGLIAQENRSLLELLDCDYTFVNAKLAAHYGIKGVSGKEMRKISLPKDSPRGGVLSHASILLVTSNPTRTSPVKRGQFILDNLLGTPAPPPPADIPALEEAKGDSKGRTPTVRELMALHRAKPLCSSCHSRMDPMGLALENFNALGMWREKESGQSIDASGTLLTGESFHDVRDLKRILKEKHALDFYRSVTEKLLTYALGRGLDYHDVDAVDQIVQRLEREEGRFSALLLGVIESAPFQKRREATTATVSAEPLRNSKLNVENRVNP
;
A
#
# COMPACT_ATOMS: atom_id res chain seq x y z
N MET A 1 -31.62 -21.25 -13.53
CA MET A 1 -31.44 -22.23 -14.64
C MET A 1 -31.05 -23.57 -13.98
N GLN A 2 -31.88 -24.61 -14.16
CA GLN A 2 -31.45 -25.97 -13.84
C GLN A 2 -30.49 -26.39 -14.97
N GLY A 3 -29.32 -26.93 -14.62
CA GLY A 3 -28.38 -27.48 -15.58
C GLY A 3 -28.92 -28.75 -16.24
N PRO A 4 -28.19 -29.34 -17.21
CA PRO A 4 -28.65 -30.54 -17.90
C PRO A 4 -28.97 -31.64 -16.93
N LEU A 5 -30.21 -32.14 -17.00
CA LEU A 5 -30.71 -33.20 -16.11
C LEU A 5 -30.18 -34.59 -16.51
N ASP A 6 -29.55 -34.71 -17.67
CA ASP A 6 -28.98 -35.94 -18.20
C ASP A 6 -27.44 -35.93 -18.08
N ALA A 7 -26.90 -36.97 -17.41
CA ALA A 7 -25.45 -37.15 -17.22
C ALA A 7 -24.65 -37.21 -18.55
N LYS A 8 -25.29 -37.58 -19.67
CA LYS A 8 -24.66 -37.61 -20.98
C LYS A 8 -24.30 -36.24 -21.55
N HIS A 9 -24.93 -35.19 -21.05
CA HIS A 9 -24.72 -33.81 -21.49
C HIS A 9 -23.92 -32.96 -20.47
N TRP A 10 -23.40 -33.60 -19.40
CA TRP A 10 -22.59 -32.88 -18.41
C TRP A 10 -21.21 -32.59 -18.97
N THR A 11 -20.95 -31.34 -19.30
CA THR A 11 -19.62 -30.84 -19.68
C THR A 11 -18.81 -30.56 -18.44
N ARG A 12 -17.64 -31.17 -18.31
CA ARG A 12 -16.70 -30.88 -17.22
C ARG A 12 -16.25 -29.42 -17.30
N PRO A 13 -16.14 -28.69 -16.19
CA PRO A 13 -15.56 -27.37 -16.18
C PRO A 13 -14.16 -27.38 -16.80
N ALA A 14 -13.78 -26.35 -17.54
CA ALA A 14 -12.48 -26.25 -18.22
C ALA A 14 -11.28 -26.39 -17.28
N ASN A 15 -11.47 -26.09 -15.99
CA ASN A 15 -10.45 -26.18 -14.95
C ASN A 15 -10.54 -27.45 -14.09
N TYR A 16 -11.36 -28.44 -14.47
CA TYR A 16 -11.55 -29.68 -13.70
C TYR A 16 -10.23 -30.41 -13.40
N SER A 17 -9.36 -30.56 -14.39
CA SER A 17 -8.06 -31.22 -14.27
C SER A 17 -7.08 -30.52 -13.29
N ARG A 18 -7.34 -29.25 -12.96
CA ARG A 18 -6.51 -28.55 -11.93
C ARG A 18 -6.72 -29.12 -10.53
N PHE A 19 -7.92 -29.66 -10.26
CA PHE A 19 -8.31 -30.24 -8.97
C PHE A 19 -8.25 -31.77 -9.00
N PHE A 20 -8.65 -32.38 -10.10
CA PHE A 20 -8.76 -33.81 -10.29
C PHE A 20 -7.87 -34.28 -11.42
N PRO A 21 -6.64 -34.77 -11.11
CA PRO A 21 -5.69 -35.24 -12.13
C PRO A 21 -6.18 -36.45 -12.94
N ARG A 22 -7.13 -37.22 -12.37
CA ARG A 22 -7.75 -38.35 -13.07
C ARG A 22 -9.07 -37.93 -13.69
N ASP A 23 -9.33 -38.40 -14.89
CA ASP A 23 -10.59 -38.10 -15.58
C ASP A 23 -11.82 -38.66 -14.85
N GLU A 24 -11.68 -39.84 -14.24
CA GLU A 24 -12.70 -40.47 -13.44
C GLU A 24 -12.16 -40.89 -12.08
N PRO A 25 -12.98 -40.73 -10.99
CA PRO A 25 -12.59 -41.24 -9.69
C PRO A 25 -12.58 -42.77 -9.68
N PRO A 26 -11.73 -43.41 -8.87
CA PRO A 26 -11.72 -44.86 -8.70
C PRO A 26 -13.09 -45.38 -8.24
N GLN A 27 -13.39 -46.63 -8.57
CA GLN A 27 -14.68 -47.24 -8.24
C GLN A 27 -14.66 -47.88 -6.83
N LYS A 28 -13.52 -48.44 -6.39
CA LYS A 28 -13.38 -49.09 -5.09
C LYS A 28 -13.16 -48.09 -3.98
N ASP A 29 -13.82 -48.28 -2.83
CA ASP A 29 -13.78 -47.33 -1.72
C ASP A 29 -12.35 -47.06 -1.20
N ALA A 30 -11.52 -48.10 -1.05
CA ALA A 30 -10.14 -47.93 -0.62
C ALA A 30 -9.32 -47.07 -1.61
N GLU A 31 -9.53 -47.26 -2.91
CA GLU A 31 -8.85 -46.47 -3.94
C GLU A 31 -9.38 -45.03 -4.00
N ARG A 32 -10.70 -44.85 -3.77
CA ARG A 32 -11.34 -43.51 -3.64
C ARG A 32 -10.77 -42.74 -2.45
N ARG A 33 -10.62 -43.42 -1.29
CA ARG A 33 -10.03 -42.84 -0.11
C ARG A 33 -8.58 -42.40 -0.36
N GLN A 34 -7.78 -43.25 -1.00
CA GLN A 34 -6.40 -42.92 -1.36
C GLN A 34 -6.35 -41.73 -2.33
N TYR A 35 -7.22 -41.70 -3.33
CA TYR A 35 -7.31 -40.60 -4.28
C TYR A 35 -7.77 -39.29 -3.60
N ALA A 36 -8.72 -39.37 -2.67
CA ALA A 36 -9.12 -38.23 -1.85
C ALA A 36 -7.94 -37.68 -1.03
N ARG A 37 -7.10 -38.56 -0.45
CA ARG A 37 -5.89 -38.17 0.28
C ARG A 37 -4.90 -37.43 -0.62
N GLU A 38 -4.70 -37.90 -1.84
CA GLU A 38 -3.82 -37.26 -2.85
C GLU A 38 -4.34 -35.84 -3.21
N VAL A 39 -5.59 -35.74 -3.61
CA VAL A 39 -6.23 -34.47 -4.01
C VAL A 39 -6.24 -33.45 -2.87
N LEU A 40 -6.72 -33.87 -1.68
CA LEU A 40 -6.84 -33.00 -0.53
C LEU A 40 -5.48 -32.62 0.05
N GLY A 41 -4.52 -33.54 0.06
CA GLY A 41 -3.15 -33.27 0.51
C GLY A 41 -2.48 -32.18 -0.33
N LYS A 42 -2.56 -32.30 -1.65
CA LYS A 42 -2.01 -31.30 -2.58
C LYS A 42 -2.69 -29.94 -2.42
N PHE A 43 -4.03 -29.94 -2.32
CA PHE A 43 -4.77 -28.70 -2.19
C PHE A 43 -4.51 -28.02 -0.85
N ALA A 44 -4.59 -28.77 0.27
CA ALA A 44 -4.39 -28.22 1.61
C ALA A 44 -2.96 -27.72 1.83
N THR A 45 -1.94 -28.43 1.32
CA THR A 45 -0.53 -27.97 1.33
C THR A 45 -0.40 -26.62 0.62
N LYS A 46 -1.01 -26.48 -0.55
CA LYS A 46 -0.99 -25.22 -1.29
C LYS A 46 -1.77 -24.10 -0.59
N ALA A 47 -2.96 -24.40 -0.07
CA ALA A 47 -3.81 -23.46 0.63
C ALA A 47 -3.17 -22.97 1.96
N PHE A 48 -2.53 -23.86 2.71
CA PHE A 48 -1.84 -23.53 3.95
C PHE A 48 -0.42 -23.02 3.75
N ARG A 49 0.08 -23.01 2.52
CA ARG A 49 1.43 -22.54 2.15
C ARG A 49 2.56 -23.29 2.86
N ARG A 50 2.27 -24.51 3.30
CA ARG A 50 3.20 -25.48 3.93
C ARG A 50 2.61 -26.88 3.91
N PRO A 51 3.42 -27.93 4.05
CA PRO A 51 2.91 -29.30 4.13
C PRO A 51 1.80 -29.43 5.15
N VAL A 52 0.72 -30.10 4.77
CA VAL A 52 -0.37 -30.45 5.70
C VAL A 52 0.04 -31.66 6.53
N ASP A 53 -0.16 -31.58 7.84
CA ASP A 53 0.12 -32.70 8.74
C ASP A 53 -0.90 -33.84 8.54
N ASP A 54 -0.44 -35.09 8.81
CA ASP A 54 -1.24 -36.30 8.59
C ASP A 54 -2.57 -36.30 9.36
N ARG A 55 -2.58 -35.79 10.60
CA ARG A 55 -3.79 -35.71 11.41
C ARG A 55 -4.84 -34.80 10.78
N THR A 56 -4.42 -33.67 10.25
CA THR A 56 -5.32 -32.74 9.54
C THR A 56 -5.79 -33.34 8.22
N LEU A 57 -4.89 -33.97 7.47
CA LEU A 57 -5.21 -34.63 6.19
C LEU A 57 -6.23 -35.77 6.38
N GLU A 58 -6.03 -36.64 7.40
CA GLU A 58 -7.00 -37.70 7.71
C GLU A 58 -8.38 -37.16 8.05
N LYS A 59 -8.49 -36.07 8.81
CA LYS A 59 -9.78 -35.42 9.08
C LYS A 59 -10.47 -34.94 7.82
N LEU A 60 -9.72 -34.35 6.89
CA LEU A 60 -10.26 -33.88 5.61
C LEU A 60 -10.74 -35.04 4.75
N VAL A 61 -9.96 -36.15 4.71
CA VAL A 61 -10.32 -37.37 3.99
C VAL A 61 -11.58 -37.98 4.58
N ALA A 62 -11.65 -38.14 5.89
CA ALA A 62 -12.85 -38.67 6.57
C ALA A 62 -14.10 -37.81 6.30
N MET A 63 -13.95 -36.48 6.26
CA MET A 63 -15.04 -35.57 5.92
C MET A 63 -15.52 -35.75 4.46
N ALA A 64 -14.61 -35.96 3.52
CA ALA A 64 -14.96 -36.26 2.14
C ALA A 64 -15.65 -37.62 2.00
N GLU A 65 -15.10 -38.64 2.67
CA GLU A 65 -15.57 -40.02 2.68
C GLU A 65 -17.02 -40.10 3.20
N ALA A 66 -17.32 -39.43 4.31
CA ALA A 66 -18.66 -39.35 4.88
C ALA A 66 -19.74 -38.84 3.90
N ILE A 67 -19.36 -38.19 2.84
CA ILE A 67 -20.29 -37.73 1.78
C ILE A 67 -20.31 -38.68 0.59
N PHE A 68 -19.12 -38.99 0.01
CA PHE A 68 -19.08 -39.73 -1.24
C PHE A 68 -19.41 -41.24 -1.09
N THR A 69 -19.50 -41.75 0.12
CA THR A 69 -20.01 -43.12 0.43
C THR A 69 -21.53 -43.18 0.55
N GLN A 70 -22.22 -42.04 0.62
CA GLN A 70 -23.68 -41.98 0.69
C GLN A 70 -24.31 -42.29 -0.67
N PRO A 71 -25.41 -43.02 -0.72
CA PRO A 71 -26.14 -43.28 -1.96
C PRO A 71 -26.52 -41.97 -2.69
N GLY A 72 -26.30 -41.93 -3.99
CA GLY A 72 -26.61 -40.76 -4.83
C GLY A 72 -25.61 -39.62 -4.77
N HIS A 73 -24.56 -39.72 -3.95
CA HIS A 73 -23.50 -38.71 -3.90
C HIS A 73 -22.27 -39.10 -4.76
N ARG A 74 -21.67 -38.09 -5.38
CA ARG A 74 -20.48 -38.26 -6.21
C ARG A 74 -19.22 -37.97 -5.40
N PHE A 75 -18.08 -38.53 -5.87
CA PHE A 75 -16.77 -38.30 -5.28
C PHE A 75 -16.43 -36.79 -5.15
N GLU A 76 -16.69 -36.01 -6.20
CA GLU A 76 -16.41 -34.59 -6.24
C GLU A 76 -17.18 -33.79 -5.19
N GLN A 77 -18.39 -34.23 -4.82
CA GLN A 77 -19.17 -33.58 -3.75
C GLN A 77 -18.52 -33.76 -2.38
N GLY A 78 -17.97 -34.97 -2.11
CA GLY A 78 -17.19 -35.22 -0.91
C GLY A 78 -15.94 -34.35 -0.85
N ILE A 79 -15.16 -34.32 -1.95
CA ILE A 79 -13.98 -33.46 -2.05
C ILE A 79 -14.36 -31.97 -1.85
N ALA A 80 -15.41 -31.48 -2.51
CA ALA A 80 -15.87 -30.11 -2.36
C ALA A 80 -16.18 -29.75 -0.90
N ARG A 81 -16.81 -30.64 -0.15
CA ARG A 81 -17.08 -30.44 1.29
C ARG A 81 -15.78 -30.25 2.09
N ALA A 82 -14.77 -31.08 1.85
CA ALA A 82 -13.48 -30.96 2.50
C ALA A 82 -12.74 -29.68 2.08
N LEU A 83 -12.83 -29.26 0.80
CA LEU A 83 -12.25 -28.01 0.32
C LEU A 83 -12.86 -26.80 1.04
N VAL A 84 -14.17 -26.79 1.30
CA VAL A 84 -14.82 -25.74 2.10
C VAL A 84 -14.20 -25.65 3.49
N ALA A 85 -13.94 -26.79 4.15
CA ALA A 85 -13.27 -26.81 5.45
C ALA A 85 -11.84 -26.26 5.40
N VAL A 86 -11.09 -26.54 4.34
CA VAL A 86 -9.76 -25.96 4.12
C VAL A 86 -9.84 -24.45 3.97
N LEU A 87 -10.74 -23.93 3.11
CA LEU A 87 -10.89 -22.51 2.85
C LEU A 87 -11.46 -21.72 4.03
N ALA A 88 -12.25 -22.35 4.91
CA ALA A 88 -12.72 -21.76 6.15
C ALA A 88 -11.72 -21.87 7.32
N SER A 89 -10.59 -22.57 7.10
CA SER A 89 -9.60 -22.77 8.16
C SER A 89 -8.83 -21.49 8.48
N PRO A 90 -8.55 -21.20 9.77
CA PRO A 90 -7.62 -20.14 10.14
C PRO A 90 -6.24 -20.24 9.46
N ARG A 91 -5.76 -21.45 9.14
CA ARG A 91 -4.50 -21.67 8.40
C ARG A 91 -4.54 -21.13 6.98
N PHE A 92 -5.72 -21.05 6.35
CA PHE A 92 -5.90 -20.43 5.05
C PHE A 92 -6.10 -18.92 5.17
N VAL A 93 -7.03 -18.49 6.04
CA VAL A 93 -7.44 -17.09 6.20
C VAL A 93 -6.30 -16.24 6.74
N PHE A 94 -5.52 -16.77 7.70
CA PHE A 94 -4.38 -16.09 8.29
C PHE A 94 -3.05 -16.66 7.75
N ARG A 95 -2.03 -15.83 7.69
CA ARG A 95 -0.65 -16.27 7.43
C ARG A 95 -0.05 -16.74 8.75
N VAL A 96 -0.14 -18.02 9.01
CA VAL A 96 0.46 -18.63 10.20
C VAL A 96 1.95 -18.78 9.97
N GLU A 97 2.76 -18.10 10.77
CA GLU A 97 4.21 -18.18 10.74
C GLU A 97 4.73 -19.07 11.85
N ALA A 98 5.63 -19.98 11.53
CA ALA A 98 6.39 -20.76 12.48
C ALA A 98 7.85 -20.25 12.48
N SER A 99 8.55 -20.53 13.58
CA SER A 99 9.97 -20.22 13.75
C SER A 99 10.82 -21.49 13.56
N GLU A 100 12.07 -21.30 13.19
CA GLU A 100 13.05 -22.38 13.21
C GLU A 100 13.28 -22.87 14.65
N PRO A 101 13.52 -24.18 14.87
CA PRO A 101 13.82 -24.71 16.18
C PRO A 101 15.09 -24.06 16.75
N VAL A 102 15.02 -23.60 17.99
CA VAL A 102 16.17 -23.03 18.70
C VAL A 102 16.77 -24.11 19.60
N ALA A 103 18.04 -24.41 19.39
CA ALA A 103 18.75 -25.48 20.13
C ALA A 103 18.85 -25.21 21.66
N LYS A 104 18.86 -23.95 22.07
CA LYS A 104 18.83 -23.53 23.49
C LYS A 104 17.98 -22.26 23.61
N PRO A 105 16.79 -22.32 24.21
CA PRO A 105 16.01 -21.12 24.50
C PRO A 105 16.75 -20.25 25.51
N SER A 106 17.28 -19.12 25.11
CA SER A 106 17.72 -18.06 26.02
C SER A 106 16.63 -16.98 26.09
N VAL A 107 16.59 -16.23 27.19
CA VAL A 107 15.52 -15.27 27.53
C VAL A 107 15.27 -14.17 26.46
N ALA A 108 16.10 -14.10 25.42
CA ALA A 108 16.04 -13.07 24.39
C ALA A 108 16.30 -13.58 22.96
N THR A 109 15.87 -14.80 22.63
CA THR A 109 16.06 -15.31 21.27
C THR A 109 14.95 -14.82 20.35
N HIS A 110 15.35 -14.17 19.26
CA HIS A 110 14.49 -13.88 18.13
C HIS A 110 14.82 -14.89 17.03
N PRO A 111 14.17 -16.06 16.99
CA PRO A 111 14.46 -17.08 16.01
C PRO A 111 14.10 -16.61 14.59
N PHE A 112 14.77 -17.14 13.61
CA PHE A 112 14.36 -16.98 12.22
C PHE A 112 12.98 -17.58 12.01
N VAL A 113 12.18 -16.94 11.14
CA VAL A 113 10.99 -17.61 10.62
C VAL A 113 11.42 -18.83 9.81
N ASP A 114 10.59 -19.89 9.82
CA ASP A 114 10.91 -21.05 8.99
C ASP A 114 10.87 -20.73 7.48
N GLU A 115 11.43 -21.57 6.65
CA GLU A 115 11.55 -21.37 5.21
C GLU A 115 10.19 -21.18 4.51
N TYR A 116 9.12 -21.85 5.00
CA TYR A 116 7.76 -21.67 4.46
C TYR A 116 7.16 -20.32 4.83
N ALA A 117 7.40 -19.85 6.04
CA ALA A 117 7.00 -18.51 6.44
C ALA A 117 7.77 -17.45 5.65
N LEU A 118 9.08 -17.65 5.41
CA LEU A 118 9.89 -16.79 4.57
C LEU A 118 9.37 -16.76 3.12
N ALA A 119 9.05 -17.92 2.52
CA ALA A 119 8.45 -18.01 1.20
C ALA A 119 7.13 -17.21 1.13
N SER A 120 6.30 -17.34 2.15
CA SER A 120 5.04 -16.59 2.27
C SER A 120 5.28 -15.09 2.39
N ARG A 121 6.20 -14.64 3.25
CA ARG A 121 6.55 -13.22 3.39
C ARG A 121 7.00 -12.64 2.06
N LEU A 122 7.93 -13.29 1.35
CA LEU A 122 8.41 -12.84 0.06
C LEU A 122 7.32 -12.75 -0.99
N SER A 123 6.49 -13.80 -1.14
CA SER A 123 5.47 -13.84 -2.17
C SER A 123 4.35 -12.85 -1.95
N TYR A 124 3.87 -12.68 -0.73
CA TYR A 124 2.86 -11.68 -0.43
C TYR A 124 3.41 -10.25 -0.50
N PHE A 125 4.65 -10.04 -0.10
CA PHE A 125 5.30 -8.73 -0.21
C PHE A 125 5.48 -8.31 -1.67
N LEU A 126 6.06 -9.17 -2.51
CA LEU A 126 6.43 -8.82 -3.88
C LEU A 126 5.31 -9.03 -4.90
N TRP A 127 4.44 -10.03 -4.70
CA TRP A 127 3.43 -10.46 -5.67
C TRP A 127 1.99 -10.39 -5.17
N SER A 128 1.77 -10.08 -3.89
CA SER A 128 0.44 -10.08 -3.25
C SER A 128 -0.34 -11.39 -3.47
N THR A 129 0.37 -12.50 -3.62
CA THR A 129 -0.22 -13.84 -3.81
C THR A 129 0.60 -14.90 -3.08
N MET A 130 0.07 -16.13 -3.02
CA MET A 130 0.76 -17.26 -2.38
C MET A 130 2.07 -17.62 -3.10
N PRO A 131 3.02 -18.29 -2.40
CA PRO A 131 4.26 -18.78 -2.99
C PRO A 131 4.01 -19.65 -4.22
N ASP A 132 4.88 -19.52 -5.21
CA ASP A 132 4.90 -20.43 -6.35
C ASP A 132 5.62 -21.75 -6.00
N ASP A 133 5.57 -22.68 -6.95
CA ASP A 133 6.14 -24.03 -6.75
C ASP A 133 7.66 -23.99 -6.53
N GLU A 134 8.38 -23.00 -7.10
CA GLU A 134 9.82 -22.83 -6.90
C GLU A 134 10.15 -22.37 -5.48
N LEU A 135 9.45 -21.37 -4.95
CA LEU A 135 9.62 -20.93 -3.56
C LEU A 135 9.27 -22.05 -2.58
N THR A 136 8.19 -22.78 -2.87
CA THR A 136 7.75 -23.92 -2.03
C THR A 136 8.80 -25.02 -2.01
N ARG A 137 9.35 -25.38 -3.18
CA ARG A 137 10.39 -26.41 -3.34
C ARG A 137 11.69 -26.03 -2.61
N LEU A 138 12.11 -24.77 -2.69
CA LEU A 138 13.30 -24.29 -1.96
C LEU A 138 13.05 -24.31 -0.45
N ALA A 139 11.86 -23.90 -0.01
CA ALA A 139 11.49 -23.95 1.41
C ALA A 139 11.47 -25.41 1.95
N GLU A 140 10.95 -26.36 1.17
CA GLU A 140 10.94 -27.79 1.51
C GLU A 140 12.33 -28.35 1.71
N ARG A 141 13.32 -27.88 0.94
CA ARG A 141 14.72 -28.30 1.05
C ARG A 141 15.54 -27.53 2.08
N GLY A 142 14.97 -26.50 2.71
CA GLY A 142 15.71 -25.61 3.61
C GLY A 142 16.77 -24.77 2.90
N GLU A 143 16.53 -24.43 1.64
CA GLU A 143 17.48 -23.73 0.75
C GLU A 143 17.04 -22.31 0.37
N LEU A 144 15.83 -21.88 0.72
CA LEU A 144 15.31 -20.60 0.26
C LEU A 144 16.14 -19.42 0.79
N ARG A 145 16.50 -19.43 2.08
CA ARG A 145 17.29 -18.35 2.70
C ARG A 145 18.68 -18.24 2.05
N LYS A 146 19.31 -19.36 1.71
CA LYS A 146 20.59 -19.38 1.00
C LYS A 146 20.49 -18.81 -0.42
N ASN A 147 19.31 -18.93 -1.05
CA ASN A 147 19.05 -18.51 -2.41
C ASN A 147 18.27 -17.17 -2.48
N LEU A 148 18.15 -16.43 -1.36
CA LEU A 148 17.28 -15.27 -1.21
C LEU A 148 17.49 -14.22 -2.31
N ALA A 149 18.73 -13.80 -2.55
CA ALA A 149 19.07 -12.77 -3.55
C ALA A 149 18.67 -13.18 -4.97
N SER A 150 18.91 -14.45 -5.35
CA SER A 150 18.53 -14.97 -6.66
C SER A 150 17.02 -15.04 -6.84
N GLN A 151 16.28 -15.43 -5.77
CA GLN A 151 14.84 -15.48 -5.81
C GLN A 151 14.21 -14.07 -5.87
N VAL A 152 14.73 -13.12 -5.13
CA VAL A 152 14.30 -11.71 -5.22
C VAL A 152 14.50 -11.16 -6.64
N LYS A 153 15.67 -11.45 -7.26
CA LYS A 153 15.94 -11.07 -8.66
C LYS A 153 14.93 -11.70 -9.63
N ARG A 154 14.67 -13.01 -9.50
CA ARG A 154 13.67 -13.73 -10.29
C ARG A 154 12.27 -13.13 -10.10
N MET A 155 11.88 -12.93 -8.85
CA MET A 155 10.54 -12.41 -8.51
C MET A 155 10.30 -10.98 -9.02
N ARG A 156 11.32 -10.15 -9.03
CA ARG A 156 11.24 -8.80 -9.62
C ARG A 156 11.06 -8.82 -11.14
N ALA A 157 11.64 -9.80 -11.82
CA ALA A 157 11.51 -9.96 -13.27
C ALA A 157 10.15 -10.55 -13.70
N ASP A 158 9.38 -11.11 -12.78
CA ASP A 158 8.07 -11.71 -13.03
C ASP A 158 6.98 -10.61 -13.12
N ALA A 159 6.02 -10.77 -14.04
CA ALA A 159 4.91 -9.82 -14.22
C ALA A 159 4.08 -9.60 -12.93
N ARG A 160 4.02 -10.59 -12.03
CA ARG A 160 3.35 -10.46 -10.72
C ARG A 160 3.96 -9.38 -9.83
N SER A 161 5.21 -8.97 -10.07
CA SER A 161 5.88 -7.88 -9.32
C SER A 161 5.19 -6.52 -9.49
N GLU A 162 4.36 -6.35 -10.52
CA GLU A 162 3.53 -5.16 -10.68
C GLU A 162 2.57 -4.96 -9.49
N ALA A 163 2.20 -6.04 -8.79
CA ALA A 163 1.38 -5.98 -7.59
C ALA A 163 2.02 -5.17 -6.46
N LEU A 164 3.35 -5.25 -6.27
CA LEU A 164 4.05 -4.40 -5.31
C LEU A 164 3.87 -2.92 -5.66
N THR A 165 4.10 -2.55 -6.92
CA THR A 165 3.91 -1.17 -7.39
C THR A 165 2.49 -0.68 -7.16
N GLN A 166 1.48 -1.43 -7.62
CA GLN A 166 0.09 -1.02 -7.52
C GLN A 166 -0.40 -0.92 -6.07
N ASN A 167 -0.08 -1.91 -5.24
CA ASN A 167 -0.59 -1.98 -3.88
C ASN A 167 0.18 -1.08 -2.92
N PHE A 168 1.52 -1.07 -2.98
CA PHE A 168 2.32 -0.23 -2.11
C PHE A 168 2.16 1.25 -2.44
N VAL A 169 2.38 1.64 -3.70
CA VAL A 169 2.24 3.04 -4.13
C VAL A 169 0.80 3.52 -3.96
N GLY A 170 -0.15 2.63 -4.29
CA GLY A 170 -1.57 2.90 -4.13
C GLY A 170 -1.97 3.32 -2.72
N GLN A 171 -1.43 2.63 -1.71
CA GLN A 171 -1.67 2.93 -0.29
C GLN A 171 -0.79 4.08 0.20
N TRP A 172 0.52 4.02 -0.05
CA TRP A 172 1.47 5.01 0.43
C TRP A 172 1.17 6.43 -0.07
N LEU A 173 0.93 6.57 -1.38
CA LEU A 173 0.67 7.86 -2.03
C LEU A 173 -0.84 8.14 -2.21
N GLN A 174 -1.73 7.33 -1.63
CA GLN A 174 -3.19 7.49 -1.66
C GLN A 174 -3.80 7.54 -3.08
N VAL A 175 -3.08 7.03 -4.10
CA VAL A 175 -3.56 7.10 -5.50
C VAL A 175 -4.69 6.13 -5.80
N LEU A 176 -5.02 5.20 -4.91
CA LEU A 176 -6.23 4.37 -4.99
C LEU A 176 -7.50 5.21 -4.88
N ASP A 177 -7.46 6.32 -4.17
CA ASP A 177 -8.61 7.17 -3.91
C ASP A 177 -9.02 8.03 -5.11
N VAL A 178 -8.13 8.16 -6.11
CA VAL A 178 -8.34 8.99 -7.32
C VAL A 178 -9.64 8.65 -8.05
N GLU A 179 -10.00 7.37 -8.14
CA GLU A 179 -11.20 6.94 -8.88
C GLU A 179 -12.49 7.35 -8.17
N GLY A 180 -12.51 7.33 -6.83
CA GLY A 180 -13.66 7.68 -5.98
C GLY A 180 -13.71 9.14 -5.53
N PHE A 181 -12.64 9.92 -5.73
CA PHE A 181 -12.57 11.30 -5.21
C PHE A 181 -13.57 12.22 -5.88
N THR A 182 -14.43 12.87 -5.07
CA THR A 182 -15.43 13.82 -5.57
C THR A 182 -14.83 15.22 -5.72
N VAL A 183 -15.01 15.83 -6.91
CA VAL A 183 -14.59 17.22 -7.19
C VAL A 183 -15.60 17.90 -8.10
N ASP A 184 -15.94 19.15 -7.79
CA ASP A 184 -16.74 20.02 -8.64
C ASP A 184 -15.87 20.74 -9.66
N VAL A 185 -15.70 20.11 -10.82
CA VAL A 185 -14.88 20.60 -11.93
C VAL A 185 -15.28 22.03 -12.34
N ARG A 186 -16.58 22.35 -12.35
CA ARG A 186 -17.06 23.67 -12.78
C ARG A 186 -16.64 24.77 -11.80
N THR A 187 -16.77 24.49 -10.51
CA THR A 187 -16.38 25.45 -9.46
C THR A 187 -14.86 25.66 -9.46
N VAL A 188 -14.06 24.60 -9.57
CA VAL A 188 -12.59 24.71 -9.67
C VAL A 188 -12.18 25.57 -10.88
N LEU A 189 -12.67 25.25 -12.08
CA LEU A 189 -12.31 25.99 -13.30
C LEU A 189 -12.78 27.46 -13.29
N ARG A 190 -13.88 27.76 -12.62
CA ARG A 190 -14.37 29.15 -12.46
C ARG A 190 -13.41 29.98 -11.61
N GLN A 191 -12.84 29.41 -10.56
CA GLN A 191 -11.83 30.09 -9.73
C GLN A 191 -10.54 30.40 -10.47
N ASP A 192 -10.21 29.60 -11.48
CA ASP A 192 -9.04 29.81 -12.36
C ASP A 192 -9.26 30.87 -13.46
N GLY A 193 -10.33 31.66 -13.39
CA GLY A 193 -10.66 32.68 -14.39
C GLY A 193 -11.51 32.20 -15.56
N GLY A 194 -12.20 31.08 -15.40
CA GLY A 194 -13.16 30.59 -16.40
C GLY A 194 -12.49 30.02 -17.63
N SER A 195 -11.62 29.05 -17.47
CA SER A 195 -11.02 28.31 -18.60
C SER A 195 -12.09 27.88 -19.59
N ARG A 196 -11.95 28.25 -20.88
CA ARG A 196 -12.78 27.74 -21.97
C ARG A 196 -12.58 26.24 -22.21
N GLN A 197 -11.62 25.62 -21.54
CA GLN A 197 -11.30 24.22 -21.67
C GLN A 197 -12.37 23.36 -20.97
N ARG A 198 -13.09 22.59 -21.74
CA ARG A 198 -14.04 21.60 -21.21
C ARG A 198 -13.27 20.41 -20.67
N VAL A 199 -13.09 20.34 -19.35
CA VAL A 199 -12.49 19.19 -18.67
C VAL A 199 -13.58 18.18 -18.32
N ILE A 200 -13.40 16.94 -18.77
CA ILE A 200 -14.22 15.79 -18.36
C ILE A 200 -13.34 14.87 -17.53
N LEU A 201 -13.56 14.89 -16.22
CA LEU A 201 -12.84 14.04 -15.28
C LEU A 201 -13.53 12.67 -15.17
N ASP A 202 -13.49 11.91 -16.27
CA ASP A 202 -14.06 10.56 -16.35
C ASP A 202 -13.11 9.47 -15.79
N THR A 203 -13.59 8.25 -15.76
CA THR A 203 -12.85 7.08 -15.27
C THR A 203 -11.53 6.86 -16.04
N GLU A 204 -11.51 7.12 -17.35
CA GLU A 204 -10.30 6.93 -18.16
C GLU A 204 -9.20 7.93 -17.78
N LEU A 205 -9.55 9.21 -17.59
CA LEU A 205 -8.59 10.22 -17.13
C LEU A 205 -8.09 9.92 -15.71
N ARG A 206 -8.98 9.55 -14.80
CA ARG A 206 -8.61 9.18 -13.42
C ARG A 206 -7.66 7.98 -13.39
N ARG A 207 -7.91 6.96 -14.20
CA ARG A 207 -6.99 5.82 -14.36
C ARG A 207 -5.64 6.24 -14.93
N ALA A 208 -5.62 7.13 -15.92
CA ALA A 208 -4.36 7.64 -16.46
C ALA A 208 -3.55 8.42 -15.40
N MET A 209 -4.22 9.26 -14.58
CA MET A 209 -3.60 9.96 -13.45
C MET A 209 -2.98 8.99 -12.44
N ARG A 210 -3.70 7.94 -12.07
CA ARG A 210 -3.20 6.89 -11.18
C ARG A 210 -2.02 6.15 -11.79
N ARG A 211 -2.15 5.72 -13.06
CA ARG A 211 -1.10 4.98 -13.79
C ARG A 211 0.18 5.80 -13.94
N GLU A 212 0.12 7.11 -14.09
CA GLU A 212 1.29 7.99 -14.12
C GLU A 212 2.20 7.76 -12.91
N THR A 213 1.61 7.77 -11.71
CA THR A 213 2.34 7.60 -10.44
C THR A 213 2.84 6.17 -10.27
N GLU A 214 2.02 5.17 -10.60
CA GLU A 214 2.42 3.77 -10.56
C GLU A 214 3.59 3.50 -11.53
N MET A 215 3.55 4.04 -12.75
CA MET A 215 4.60 3.83 -13.75
C MET A 215 5.91 4.53 -13.40
N LEU A 216 5.87 5.69 -12.74
CA LEU A 216 7.08 6.35 -12.25
C LEU A 216 7.80 5.45 -11.24
N PHE A 217 7.10 4.96 -10.22
CA PHE A 217 7.68 4.04 -9.25
C PHE A 217 8.11 2.71 -9.90
N GLY A 218 7.29 2.17 -10.79
CA GLY A 218 7.58 0.94 -11.53
C GLY A 218 8.87 1.02 -12.33
N LEU A 219 9.11 2.14 -13.03
CA LEU A 219 10.36 2.38 -13.76
C LEU A 219 11.56 2.45 -12.81
N ILE A 220 11.43 3.21 -11.71
CA ILE A 220 12.49 3.32 -10.70
C ILE A 220 12.84 1.95 -10.13
N ALA A 221 11.81 1.15 -9.82
CA ALA A 221 11.99 -0.21 -9.33
C ALA A 221 12.62 -1.14 -10.38
N GLN A 222 12.15 -1.10 -11.63
CA GLN A 222 12.60 -1.99 -12.69
C GLN A 222 14.04 -1.69 -13.12
N GLU A 223 14.37 -0.42 -13.34
CA GLU A 223 15.69 0.01 -13.79
C GLU A 223 16.67 0.23 -12.64
N ASN A 224 16.27 -0.04 -11.40
CA ASN A 224 17.08 0.18 -10.21
C ASN A 224 17.61 1.61 -10.10
N ARG A 225 16.74 2.59 -10.32
CA ARG A 225 17.07 4.02 -10.28
C ARG A 225 17.03 4.56 -8.85
N SER A 226 17.45 5.81 -8.69
CA SER A 226 17.35 6.49 -7.39
C SER A 226 15.89 6.78 -7.02
N LEU A 227 15.52 6.49 -5.79
CA LEU A 227 14.21 6.84 -5.23
C LEU A 227 13.94 8.35 -5.20
N LEU A 228 15.00 9.18 -5.21
CA LEU A 228 14.88 10.64 -5.26
C LEU A 228 14.23 11.14 -6.55
N GLU A 229 14.15 10.31 -7.59
CA GLU A 229 13.38 10.63 -8.80
C GLU A 229 11.86 10.71 -8.54
N LEU A 230 11.39 10.14 -7.44
CA LEU A 230 10.01 10.36 -6.98
C LEU A 230 9.76 11.80 -6.54
N LEU A 231 10.77 12.47 -6.01
CA LEU A 231 10.67 13.88 -5.62
C LEU A 231 10.83 14.81 -6.81
N ASP A 232 11.82 14.56 -7.67
CA ASP A 232 12.10 15.38 -8.84
C ASP A 232 12.81 14.59 -9.93
N CYS A 233 12.22 14.60 -11.15
CA CYS A 233 12.77 14.00 -12.36
C CYS A 233 12.38 14.80 -13.60
N ASP A 234 13.07 14.55 -14.73
CA ASP A 234 12.92 15.25 -16.01
C ASP A 234 11.99 14.52 -17.00
N TYR A 235 11.11 13.64 -16.49
CA TYR A 235 10.17 12.87 -17.30
C TYR A 235 8.86 12.60 -16.54
N THR A 236 7.83 12.20 -17.30
CA THR A 236 6.58 11.68 -16.76
C THR A 236 5.96 10.62 -17.68
N PHE A 237 4.82 10.07 -17.29
CA PHE A 237 4.08 9.09 -18.08
C PHE A 237 2.69 9.60 -18.41
N VAL A 238 2.37 9.66 -19.69
CA VAL A 238 1.06 10.16 -20.17
C VAL A 238 0.55 9.36 -21.35
N ASN A 239 -0.77 9.31 -21.51
CA ASN A 239 -1.44 9.03 -22.74
C ASN A 239 -1.99 10.33 -23.34
N ALA A 240 -2.63 10.27 -24.51
CA ALA A 240 -3.18 11.46 -25.16
C ALA A 240 -4.14 12.26 -24.26
N LYS A 241 -4.92 11.59 -23.44
CA LYS A 241 -5.93 12.22 -22.59
C LYS A 241 -5.28 12.96 -21.41
N LEU A 242 -4.33 12.35 -20.73
CA LEU A 242 -3.62 12.98 -19.63
C LEU A 242 -2.68 14.07 -20.14
N ALA A 243 -2.04 13.88 -21.31
CA ALA A 243 -1.23 14.90 -21.95
C ALA A 243 -2.05 16.16 -22.28
N ALA A 244 -3.25 15.97 -22.87
CA ALA A 244 -4.17 17.08 -23.15
C ALA A 244 -4.60 17.80 -21.85
N HIS A 245 -4.86 17.05 -20.77
CA HIS A 245 -5.19 17.58 -19.45
C HIS A 245 -4.05 18.45 -18.89
N TYR A 246 -2.80 18.07 -19.11
CA TYR A 246 -1.61 18.81 -18.70
C TYR A 246 -1.19 19.92 -19.66
N GLY A 247 -1.84 20.06 -20.82
CA GLY A 247 -1.46 20.98 -21.88
C GLY A 247 -0.20 20.55 -22.66
N ILE A 248 0.20 19.28 -22.55
CA ILE A 248 1.35 18.70 -23.26
C ILE A 248 0.93 18.31 -24.67
N LYS A 249 1.63 18.84 -25.68
CA LYS A 249 1.37 18.58 -27.09
C LYS A 249 2.14 17.37 -27.62
N GLY A 250 1.69 16.83 -28.76
CA GLY A 250 2.41 15.78 -29.50
C GLY A 250 2.26 14.36 -28.97
N VAL A 251 1.37 14.12 -28.01
CA VAL A 251 1.06 12.78 -27.50
C VAL A 251 -0.26 12.29 -28.07
N SER A 252 -0.27 11.11 -28.69
CA SER A 252 -1.45 10.45 -29.26
C SER A 252 -1.63 9.03 -28.76
N GLY A 253 -2.85 8.51 -28.86
CA GLY A 253 -3.19 7.13 -28.48
C GLY A 253 -3.55 6.96 -26.99
N LYS A 254 -4.08 5.77 -26.65
CA LYS A 254 -4.59 5.44 -25.31
C LYS A 254 -3.49 4.91 -24.37
N GLU A 255 -2.40 4.39 -24.93
CA GLU A 255 -1.34 3.76 -24.17
C GLU A 255 -0.48 4.82 -23.44
N MET A 256 -0.23 4.54 -22.17
CA MET A 256 0.69 5.36 -21.36
C MET A 256 2.11 5.20 -21.88
N ARG A 257 2.83 6.30 -22.00
CA ARG A 257 4.24 6.32 -22.45
C ARG A 257 5.05 7.32 -21.67
N LYS A 258 6.33 7.01 -21.49
CA LYS A 258 7.31 7.93 -20.93
C LYS A 258 7.55 9.06 -21.92
N ILE A 259 7.55 10.29 -21.44
CA ILE A 259 7.95 11.49 -22.18
C ILE A 259 8.96 12.29 -21.36
N SER A 260 9.92 12.93 -22.03
CA SER A 260 10.81 13.90 -21.40
C SER A 260 10.09 15.22 -21.19
N LEU A 261 10.38 15.86 -20.09
CA LEU A 261 9.86 17.19 -19.73
C LEU A 261 10.90 18.27 -20.05
N PRO A 262 10.48 19.49 -20.45
CA PRO A 262 11.39 20.63 -20.57
C PRO A 262 12.14 20.89 -19.25
N LYS A 263 13.35 21.43 -19.32
CA LYS A 263 14.21 21.69 -18.15
C LYS A 263 13.58 22.62 -17.12
N ASP A 264 12.73 23.54 -17.56
CA ASP A 264 11.99 24.50 -16.73
C ASP A 264 10.57 24.04 -16.38
N SER A 265 10.21 22.81 -16.69
CA SER A 265 8.89 22.25 -16.41
C SER A 265 8.60 22.28 -14.91
N PRO A 266 7.42 22.75 -14.48
CA PRO A 266 7.00 22.61 -13.09
C PRO A 266 6.64 21.15 -12.75
N ARG A 267 6.47 20.29 -13.78
CA ARG A 267 6.17 18.87 -13.62
C ARG A 267 7.44 18.05 -13.45
N GLY A 268 7.27 16.80 -13.10
CA GLY A 268 8.34 15.85 -12.76
C GLY A 268 8.30 15.51 -11.27
N GLY A 269 8.26 14.22 -10.96
CA GLY A 269 8.06 13.73 -9.60
C GLY A 269 6.62 13.82 -9.10
N VAL A 270 6.33 13.08 -8.01
CA VAL A 270 4.96 12.82 -7.53
C VAL A 270 4.19 14.07 -7.12
N LEU A 271 4.87 15.12 -6.64
CA LEU A 271 4.23 16.36 -6.20
C LEU A 271 3.49 17.12 -7.32
N SER A 272 3.81 16.83 -8.57
CA SER A 272 3.20 17.44 -9.74
C SER A 272 2.21 16.52 -10.47
N HIS A 273 2.01 15.30 -9.99
CA HIS A 273 1.06 14.35 -10.56
C HIS A 273 -0.38 14.73 -10.21
N ALA A 274 -1.25 14.71 -11.20
CA ALA A 274 -2.66 15.07 -10.98
C ALA A 274 -3.36 14.15 -9.99
N SER A 275 -2.94 12.89 -9.87
CA SER A 275 -3.43 11.96 -8.84
C SER A 275 -3.24 12.52 -7.42
N ILE A 276 -2.04 12.96 -7.09
CA ILE A 276 -1.69 13.51 -5.77
C ILE A 276 -2.38 14.84 -5.54
N LEU A 277 -2.33 15.74 -6.54
CA LEU A 277 -2.94 17.05 -6.45
C LEU A 277 -4.47 17.00 -6.30
N LEU A 278 -5.11 15.98 -6.89
CA LEU A 278 -6.54 15.74 -6.76
C LEU A 278 -6.91 15.28 -5.34
N VAL A 279 -6.29 14.19 -4.84
CA VAL A 279 -6.64 13.61 -3.53
C VAL A 279 -6.25 14.49 -2.35
N THR A 280 -5.31 15.41 -2.54
CA THR A 280 -4.89 16.41 -1.54
C THR A 280 -5.62 17.75 -1.67
N SER A 281 -6.72 17.79 -2.40
CA SER A 281 -7.57 18.98 -2.55
C SER A 281 -8.90 18.83 -1.80
N ASN A 282 -9.67 19.92 -1.74
CA ASN A 282 -11.07 19.89 -1.37
C ASN A 282 -11.96 19.74 -2.62
N PRO A 283 -13.23 19.34 -2.48
CA PRO A 283 -14.11 19.15 -3.64
C PRO A 283 -14.24 20.38 -4.56
N THR A 284 -14.12 21.58 -4.04
CA THR A 284 -14.36 22.83 -4.77
C THR A 284 -13.13 23.71 -4.95
N ARG A 285 -12.01 23.40 -4.28
CA ARG A 285 -10.78 24.23 -4.29
C ARG A 285 -9.55 23.43 -3.88
N THR A 286 -8.38 24.00 -4.07
CA THR A 286 -7.12 23.49 -3.52
C THR A 286 -7.11 23.54 -1.98
N SER A 287 -6.21 22.77 -1.39
CA SER A 287 -5.96 22.78 0.05
C SER A 287 -4.46 22.74 0.34
N PRO A 288 -3.79 23.89 0.49
CA PRO A 288 -2.39 23.93 0.88
C PRO A 288 -2.11 23.14 2.17
N VAL A 289 -3.04 23.17 3.12
CA VAL A 289 -2.92 22.39 4.37
C VAL A 289 -2.79 20.89 4.08
N LYS A 290 -3.72 20.30 3.29
CA LYS A 290 -3.68 18.87 2.94
C LYS A 290 -2.44 18.53 2.11
N ARG A 291 -2.04 19.41 1.17
CA ARG A 291 -0.84 19.25 0.35
C ARG A 291 0.43 19.26 1.18
N GLY A 292 0.56 20.23 2.10
CA GLY A 292 1.68 20.32 3.02
C GLY A 292 1.72 19.15 4.00
N GLN A 293 0.58 18.77 4.55
CA GLN A 293 0.46 17.59 5.41
C GLN A 293 0.87 16.32 4.65
N PHE A 294 0.42 16.13 3.42
CA PHE A 294 0.82 14.99 2.59
C PHE A 294 2.34 14.91 2.41
N ILE A 295 3.01 16.04 2.18
CA ILE A 295 4.49 16.07 2.07
C ILE A 295 5.12 15.64 3.39
N LEU A 296 4.67 16.18 4.52
CA LEU A 296 5.21 15.83 5.84
C LEU A 296 4.96 14.38 6.20
N ASP A 297 3.74 13.87 6.02
CA ASP A 297 3.32 12.55 6.50
C ASP A 297 3.80 11.41 5.60
N ASN A 298 3.74 11.64 4.27
CA ASN A 298 3.99 10.57 3.31
C ASN A 298 5.39 10.61 2.70
N LEU A 299 5.96 11.81 2.50
CA LEU A 299 7.27 11.93 1.86
C LEU A 299 8.40 12.15 2.87
N LEU A 300 8.19 12.93 3.92
CA LEU A 300 9.25 13.25 4.88
C LEU A 300 9.16 12.45 6.20
N GLY A 301 8.02 11.79 6.47
CA GLY A 301 7.85 11.01 7.71
C GLY A 301 7.89 11.85 8.99
N THR A 302 7.61 13.14 8.90
CA THR A 302 7.62 14.10 10.01
C THR A 302 6.24 14.72 10.22
N PRO A 303 5.23 13.92 10.61
CA PRO A 303 3.85 14.37 10.74
C PRO A 303 3.72 15.56 11.70
N ALA A 304 2.80 16.47 11.36
CA ALA A 304 2.39 17.50 12.29
C ALA A 304 1.58 16.88 13.45
N PRO A 305 1.61 17.46 14.65
CA PRO A 305 0.73 17.04 15.73
C PRO A 305 -0.75 17.05 15.29
N PRO A 306 -1.60 16.17 15.85
CA PRO A 306 -3.02 16.17 15.52
C PRO A 306 -3.65 17.52 15.89
N PRO A 307 -4.59 18.02 15.07
CA PRO A 307 -5.26 19.30 15.35
C PRO A 307 -6.07 19.21 16.64
N PRO A 308 -6.21 20.33 17.40
CA PRO A 308 -7.15 20.42 18.51
C PRO A 308 -8.60 20.11 18.07
N ALA A 309 -9.46 19.69 19.02
CA ALA A 309 -10.80 19.17 18.71
C ALA A 309 -11.75 20.23 18.09
N ASP A 310 -11.60 21.51 18.44
CA ASP A 310 -12.54 22.57 18.06
C ASP A 310 -11.89 23.64 17.17
N ILE A 311 -11.51 23.26 15.94
CA ILE A 311 -10.95 24.20 14.96
C ILE A 311 -12.06 24.69 14.03
N PRO A 312 -12.32 26.02 13.95
CA PRO A 312 -13.24 26.57 12.97
C PRO A 312 -12.76 26.34 11.54
N ALA A 313 -13.68 26.08 10.62
CA ALA A 313 -13.37 25.92 9.21
C ALA A 313 -12.71 27.19 8.64
N LEU A 314 -11.83 27.02 7.64
CA LEU A 314 -11.12 28.14 7.00
C LEU A 314 -12.09 29.15 6.37
N GLU A 315 -13.24 28.69 5.90
CA GLU A 315 -14.31 29.51 5.30
C GLU A 315 -14.96 30.47 6.29
N GLU A 316 -14.89 30.20 7.59
CA GLU A 316 -15.43 31.06 8.66
C GLU A 316 -14.51 32.25 8.98
N ALA A 317 -13.27 32.22 8.53
CA ALA A 317 -12.33 33.33 8.60
C ALA A 317 -12.66 34.38 7.53
N LYS A 318 -13.83 35.06 7.69
CA LYS A 318 -14.23 36.17 6.81
C LYS A 318 -13.28 37.33 7.05
N GLY A 319 -12.29 37.50 6.18
CA GLY A 319 -11.51 38.72 6.10
C GLY A 319 -12.39 39.87 5.58
N ASP A 320 -12.09 41.09 6.02
CA ASP A 320 -12.69 42.31 5.51
C ASP A 320 -12.18 42.58 4.07
N SER A 321 -12.75 41.83 3.13
CA SER A 321 -12.28 41.70 1.75
C SER A 321 -12.83 42.80 0.86
N LYS A 322 -12.69 44.07 1.20
CA LYS A 322 -12.92 45.27 0.33
C LYS A 322 -13.56 44.95 -1.06
N GLY A 323 -14.61 44.12 -1.12
CA GLY A 323 -15.36 43.77 -2.32
C GLY A 323 -14.70 42.77 -3.27
N ARG A 324 -13.53 42.14 -2.96
CA ARG A 324 -12.91 41.09 -3.73
C ARG A 324 -12.89 39.76 -2.99
N THR A 325 -12.84 38.66 -3.71
CA THR A 325 -12.64 37.32 -3.13
C THR A 325 -11.18 37.16 -2.67
N PRO A 326 -10.90 36.89 -1.39
CA PRO A 326 -9.55 36.69 -0.90
C PRO A 326 -8.96 35.39 -1.50
N THR A 327 -7.66 35.40 -1.73
CA THR A 327 -6.91 34.19 -2.15
C THR A 327 -6.82 33.19 -0.97
N VAL A 328 -6.56 31.90 -1.28
CA VAL A 328 -6.33 30.88 -0.26
C VAL A 328 -5.15 31.26 0.65
N ARG A 329 -4.08 31.86 0.10
CA ARG A 329 -2.93 32.36 0.88
C ARG A 329 -3.36 33.44 1.91
N GLU A 330 -4.20 34.38 1.52
CA GLU A 330 -4.69 35.42 2.42
C GLU A 330 -5.57 34.85 3.55
N LEU A 331 -6.47 33.93 3.20
CA LEU A 331 -7.30 33.24 4.21
C LEU A 331 -6.44 32.45 5.22
N MET A 332 -5.41 31.77 4.74
CA MET A 332 -4.48 31.03 5.61
C MET A 332 -3.62 31.95 6.48
N ALA A 333 -3.24 33.14 5.98
CA ALA A 333 -2.50 34.11 6.76
C ALA A 333 -3.35 34.62 7.96
N LEU A 334 -4.64 34.87 7.73
CA LEU A 334 -5.59 35.23 8.80
C LEU A 334 -5.74 34.10 9.82
N HIS A 335 -5.82 32.84 9.38
CA HIS A 335 -5.93 31.70 10.27
C HIS A 335 -4.68 31.52 11.13
N ARG A 336 -3.48 31.68 10.56
CA ARG A 336 -2.18 31.59 11.25
C ARG A 336 -1.91 32.73 12.25
N ALA A 337 -2.65 33.83 12.19
CA ALA A 337 -2.49 34.91 13.16
C ALA A 337 -2.75 34.45 14.61
N LYS A 338 -3.45 33.34 14.80
CA LYS A 338 -3.68 32.74 16.12
C LYS A 338 -2.46 31.86 16.51
N PRO A 339 -1.81 32.09 17.69
CA PRO A 339 -0.59 31.35 18.09
C PRO A 339 -0.77 29.83 18.13
N LEU A 340 -1.93 29.34 18.55
CA LEU A 340 -2.24 27.92 18.61
C LEU A 340 -2.24 27.29 17.21
N CYS A 341 -2.71 27.99 16.18
CA CYS A 341 -2.77 27.51 14.81
C CYS A 341 -1.39 27.58 14.13
N SER A 342 -0.59 28.62 14.46
CA SER A 342 0.70 28.88 13.79
C SER A 342 1.72 27.76 14.02
N SER A 343 1.68 27.06 15.16
CA SER A 343 2.65 26.00 15.52
C SER A 343 2.67 24.84 14.50
N CYS A 344 1.50 24.43 13.99
CA CYS A 344 1.39 23.37 12.96
C CYS A 344 1.47 23.97 11.56
N HIS A 345 0.76 25.09 11.31
CA HIS A 345 0.65 25.69 10.00
C HIS A 345 1.98 26.25 9.47
N SER A 346 2.89 26.72 10.33
CA SER A 346 4.24 27.16 9.91
C SER A 346 5.08 26.03 9.27
N ARG A 347 4.81 24.77 9.59
CA ARG A 347 5.49 23.62 8.99
C ARG A 347 4.89 23.19 7.64
N MET A 348 3.55 23.08 7.58
CA MET A 348 2.88 22.50 6.42
C MET A 348 2.48 23.52 5.35
N ASP A 349 2.07 24.75 5.75
CA ASP A 349 1.56 25.72 4.80
C ASP A 349 2.57 26.13 3.72
N PRO A 350 3.85 26.42 4.01
CA PRO A 350 4.80 26.81 2.99
C PRO A 350 4.90 25.75 1.88
N MET A 351 5.00 24.46 2.26
CA MET A 351 5.09 23.34 1.32
C MET A 351 3.84 23.21 0.45
N GLY A 352 2.66 23.39 1.05
CA GLY A 352 1.41 23.32 0.31
C GLY A 352 1.17 24.51 -0.60
N LEU A 353 1.57 25.71 -0.18
CA LEU A 353 1.48 26.94 -0.98
C LEU A 353 2.40 26.91 -2.22
N ALA A 354 3.54 26.22 -2.15
CA ALA A 354 4.39 25.99 -3.31
C ALA A 354 3.68 25.27 -4.47
N LEU A 355 2.61 24.54 -4.16
CA LEU A 355 1.84 23.77 -5.14
C LEU A 355 0.59 24.52 -5.66
N GLU A 356 0.36 25.77 -5.28
CA GLU A 356 -0.87 26.51 -5.64
C GLU A 356 -0.98 26.89 -7.12
N ASN A 357 0.12 26.89 -7.84
CA ASN A 357 0.07 26.94 -9.30
C ASN A 357 -0.55 25.68 -9.95
N PHE A 358 -0.80 24.62 -9.19
CA PHE A 358 -1.64 23.50 -9.61
C PHE A 358 -3.01 23.61 -8.97
N ASN A 359 -4.06 23.65 -9.78
CA ASN A 359 -5.44 23.65 -9.27
C ASN A 359 -5.84 22.28 -8.67
N ALA A 360 -7.08 22.14 -8.19
CA ALA A 360 -7.57 20.90 -7.60
C ALA A 360 -7.72 19.72 -8.60
N LEU A 361 -7.62 19.99 -9.90
CA LEU A 361 -7.60 18.97 -10.96
C LEU A 361 -6.16 18.61 -11.40
N GLY A 362 -5.14 19.20 -10.79
CA GLY A 362 -3.75 19.01 -11.18
C GLY A 362 -3.34 19.77 -12.46
N MET A 363 -4.14 20.72 -12.91
CA MET A 363 -3.82 21.59 -14.05
C MET A 363 -3.01 22.79 -13.59
N TRP A 364 -2.09 23.28 -14.43
CA TRP A 364 -1.32 24.49 -14.16
C TRP A 364 -2.18 25.73 -14.29
N ARG A 365 -2.04 26.69 -13.35
CA ARG A 365 -2.69 28.00 -13.36
C ARG A 365 -1.73 29.07 -12.86
N GLU A 366 -1.88 30.29 -13.35
CA GLU A 366 -1.10 31.46 -12.91
C GLU A 366 -1.90 32.41 -12.01
N LYS A 367 -3.23 32.28 -12.02
CA LYS A 367 -4.14 33.13 -11.29
C LYS A 367 -5.16 32.35 -10.49
N GLU A 368 -5.55 32.90 -9.36
CA GLU A 368 -6.66 32.48 -8.53
C GLU A 368 -7.62 33.66 -8.33
N SER A 369 -8.89 33.53 -8.68
CA SER A 369 -9.90 34.60 -8.56
C SER A 369 -9.43 35.93 -9.18
N GLY A 370 -8.72 35.87 -10.33
CA GLY A 370 -8.20 37.02 -11.05
C GLY A 370 -6.87 37.58 -10.53
N GLN A 371 -6.37 37.09 -9.40
CA GLN A 371 -5.11 37.54 -8.78
C GLN A 371 -3.96 36.58 -9.13
N SER A 372 -2.76 37.11 -9.31
CA SER A 372 -1.56 36.30 -9.52
C SER A 372 -1.24 35.45 -8.29
N ILE A 373 -0.89 34.19 -8.52
CA ILE A 373 -0.55 33.25 -7.46
C ILE A 373 0.89 33.54 -7.00
N ASP A 374 1.05 33.74 -5.70
CA ASP A 374 2.34 33.73 -5.03
C ASP A 374 2.56 32.36 -4.40
N ALA A 375 3.45 31.55 -5.02
CA ALA A 375 3.80 30.21 -4.55
C ALA A 375 5.10 30.18 -3.73
N SER A 376 5.67 31.34 -3.41
CA SER A 376 6.91 31.45 -2.64
C SER A 376 6.72 31.09 -1.18
N GLY A 377 7.80 30.72 -0.51
CA GLY A 377 7.79 30.41 0.91
C GLY A 377 9.17 30.14 1.46
N THR A 378 9.21 29.91 2.79
CA THR A 378 10.41 29.51 3.51
C THR A 378 10.05 28.35 4.43
N LEU A 379 10.83 27.28 4.38
CA LEU A 379 10.69 26.13 5.29
C LEU A 379 11.16 26.51 6.70
N LEU A 380 10.71 25.80 7.73
CA LEU A 380 11.20 25.99 9.10
C LEU A 380 12.70 25.75 9.23
N THR A 381 13.26 24.93 8.39
CA THR A 381 14.69 24.64 8.29
C THR A 381 15.51 25.76 7.64
N GLY A 382 14.82 26.82 7.14
CA GLY A 382 15.44 28.06 6.65
C GLY A 382 15.53 28.18 5.13
N GLU A 383 15.28 27.12 4.36
CA GLU A 383 15.36 27.16 2.90
C GLU A 383 14.18 27.94 2.30
N SER A 384 14.49 28.89 1.42
CA SER A 384 13.51 29.68 0.67
C SER A 384 13.34 29.15 -0.73
N PHE A 385 12.13 29.24 -1.27
CA PHE A 385 11.78 28.82 -2.62
C PHE A 385 10.80 29.83 -3.25
N HIS A 386 10.78 29.89 -4.59
CA HIS A 386 9.87 30.74 -5.34
C HIS A 386 8.63 29.98 -5.81
N ASP A 387 8.77 28.69 -6.11
CA ASP A 387 7.69 27.82 -6.58
C ASP A 387 8.01 26.34 -6.33
N VAL A 388 7.18 25.46 -6.90
CA VAL A 388 7.30 24.00 -6.77
C VAL A 388 8.63 23.45 -7.30
N ARG A 389 9.27 24.09 -8.29
CA ARG A 389 10.55 23.62 -8.86
C ARG A 389 11.66 23.73 -7.82
N ASP A 390 11.73 24.88 -7.16
CA ASP A 390 12.67 25.06 -6.06
C ASP A 390 12.37 24.13 -4.89
N LEU A 391 11.10 23.99 -4.51
CA LEU A 391 10.71 23.08 -3.42
C LEU A 391 11.14 21.64 -3.71
N LYS A 392 10.87 21.11 -4.90
CA LYS A 392 11.28 19.73 -5.28
C LYS A 392 12.78 19.54 -5.18
N ARG A 393 13.56 20.53 -5.66
CA ARG A 393 15.02 20.52 -5.57
C ARG A 393 15.49 20.53 -4.12
N ILE A 394 14.93 21.41 -3.28
CA ILE A 394 15.24 21.48 -1.84
C ILE A 394 14.94 20.14 -1.16
N LEU A 395 13.79 19.56 -1.41
CA LEU A 395 13.43 18.25 -0.83
C LEU A 395 14.43 17.16 -1.26
N LYS A 396 14.82 17.14 -2.51
CA LYS A 396 15.77 16.18 -3.07
C LYS A 396 17.19 16.36 -2.52
N GLU A 397 17.67 17.60 -2.37
CA GLU A 397 19.06 17.91 -2.00
C GLU A 397 19.27 18.02 -0.48
N LYS A 398 18.29 18.52 0.26
CA LYS A 398 18.42 18.83 1.69
C LYS A 398 17.65 17.89 2.61
N HIS A 399 16.58 17.27 2.11
CA HIS A 399 15.70 16.37 2.89
C HIS A 399 15.71 14.92 2.37
N ALA A 400 16.78 14.53 1.66
CA ALA A 400 16.92 13.18 1.14
C ALA A 400 16.89 12.10 2.26
N LEU A 401 17.51 12.35 3.39
CA LEU A 401 17.53 11.40 4.52
C LEU A 401 16.15 11.24 5.15
N ASP A 402 15.40 12.33 5.31
CA ASP A 402 14.02 12.29 5.80
C ASP A 402 13.15 11.46 4.85
N PHE A 403 13.31 11.67 3.54
CA PHE A 403 12.61 10.91 2.51
C PHE A 403 13.01 9.42 2.53
N TYR A 404 14.30 9.09 2.65
CA TYR A 404 14.75 7.69 2.75
C TYR A 404 14.19 7.01 3.98
N ARG A 405 14.15 7.69 5.12
CA ARG A 405 13.54 7.18 6.34
C ARG A 405 12.05 6.92 6.15
N SER A 406 11.32 7.91 5.63
CA SER A 406 9.89 7.78 5.39
C SER A 406 9.56 6.61 4.46
N VAL A 407 10.19 6.51 3.29
CA VAL A 407 9.91 5.42 2.34
C VAL A 407 10.31 4.06 2.91
N THR A 408 11.37 4.00 3.73
CA THR A 408 11.79 2.78 4.42
C THR A 408 10.73 2.33 5.42
N GLU A 409 10.25 3.22 6.27
CA GLU A 409 9.21 2.93 7.26
C GLU A 409 7.89 2.48 6.58
N LYS A 410 7.49 3.17 5.50
CA LYS A 410 6.29 2.80 4.74
C LYS A 410 6.44 1.42 4.09
N LEU A 411 7.58 1.14 3.44
CA LEU A 411 7.78 -0.15 2.77
C LEU A 411 7.95 -1.29 3.77
N LEU A 412 8.64 -1.06 4.89
CA LEU A 412 8.78 -2.05 5.96
C LEU A 412 7.43 -2.35 6.62
N THR A 413 6.61 -1.33 6.91
CA THR A 413 5.22 -1.48 7.38
C THR A 413 4.40 -2.34 6.42
N TYR A 414 4.48 -2.05 5.12
CA TYR A 414 3.78 -2.82 4.08
C TYR A 414 4.27 -4.28 4.02
N ALA A 415 5.58 -4.50 4.07
CA ALA A 415 6.18 -5.83 4.00
C ALA A 415 5.82 -6.71 5.21
N LEU A 416 5.75 -6.11 6.39
CA LEU A 416 5.43 -6.80 7.65
C LEU A 416 3.92 -6.94 7.88
N GLY A 417 3.09 -6.08 7.25
CA GLY A 417 1.64 -6.03 7.47
C GLY A 417 1.26 -5.58 8.89
N ARG A 418 2.11 -4.80 9.55
CA ARG A 418 1.88 -4.20 10.87
C ARG A 418 2.58 -2.85 10.99
N GLY A 419 2.13 -2.03 11.93
CA GLY A 419 2.86 -0.83 12.31
C GLY A 419 4.24 -1.17 12.88
N LEU A 420 5.17 -0.22 12.74
CA LEU A 420 6.50 -0.31 13.31
C LEU A 420 6.48 0.08 14.79
N ASP A 421 7.39 -0.49 15.57
CA ASP A 421 7.62 -0.14 16.96
C ASP A 421 9.10 0.21 17.23
N TYR A 422 9.44 0.52 18.48
CA TYR A 422 10.80 0.92 18.84
C TYR A 422 11.88 -0.15 18.57
N HIS A 423 11.49 -1.42 18.41
CA HIS A 423 12.43 -2.49 18.06
C HIS A 423 12.78 -2.51 16.56
N ASP A 424 12.01 -1.83 15.74
CA ASP A 424 12.24 -1.76 14.29
C ASP A 424 13.19 -0.61 13.92
N VAL A 425 13.47 0.32 14.86
CA VAL A 425 14.26 1.54 14.62
C VAL A 425 15.66 1.23 14.08
N ASP A 426 16.36 0.28 14.69
CA ASP A 426 17.72 -0.12 14.23
C ASP A 426 17.68 -0.65 12.78
N ALA A 427 16.66 -1.44 12.42
CA ALA A 427 16.50 -1.92 11.05
C ALA A 427 16.26 -0.78 10.07
N VAL A 428 15.43 0.20 10.45
CA VAL A 428 15.19 1.40 9.64
C VAL A 428 16.49 2.18 9.44
N ASP A 429 17.26 2.42 10.51
CA ASP A 429 18.53 3.15 10.46
C ASP A 429 19.55 2.47 9.56
N GLN A 430 19.68 1.15 9.63
CA GLN A 430 20.57 0.37 8.76
C GLN A 430 20.16 0.47 7.28
N ILE A 431 18.86 0.43 6.98
CA ILE A 431 18.36 0.56 5.61
C ILE A 431 18.61 1.98 5.09
N VAL A 432 18.38 3.01 5.90
CA VAL A 432 18.64 4.41 5.52
C VAL A 432 20.12 4.63 5.22
N GLN A 433 21.02 4.13 6.07
CA GLN A 433 22.47 4.18 5.83
C GLN A 433 22.88 3.44 4.54
N ARG A 434 22.21 2.33 4.24
CA ARG A 434 22.43 1.62 2.97
C ARG A 434 21.96 2.42 1.77
N LEU A 435 20.79 3.06 1.86
CA LEU A 435 20.26 3.96 0.83
C LEU A 435 21.20 5.13 0.56
N GLU A 436 21.75 5.73 1.61
CA GLU A 436 22.70 6.82 1.47
C GLU A 436 23.96 6.38 0.72
N ARG A 437 24.57 5.25 1.14
CA ARG A 437 25.77 4.70 0.47
C ARG A 437 25.53 4.27 -0.97
N GLU A 438 24.33 3.80 -1.30
CA GLU A 438 23.95 3.31 -2.63
C GLU A 438 23.15 4.36 -3.43
N GLU A 439 23.28 5.67 -3.09
CA GLU A 439 22.68 6.80 -3.81
C GLU A 439 21.16 6.68 -4.02
N GLY A 440 20.47 6.08 -3.05
CA GLY A 440 19.02 5.91 -3.06
C GLY A 440 18.51 4.85 -4.03
N ARG A 441 19.36 3.90 -4.48
CA ARG A 441 18.95 2.83 -5.39
C ARG A 441 17.80 2.00 -4.81
N PHE A 442 16.79 1.70 -5.64
CA PHE A 442 15.65 0.89 -5.21
C PHE A 442 16.05 -0.47 -4.64
N SER A 443 17.09 -1.11 -5.19
CA SER A 443 17.61 -2.38 -4.68
C SER A 443 18.11 -2.28 -3.24
N ALA A 444 18.69 -1.15 -2.84
CA ALA A 444 19.16 -0.91 -1.48
C ALA A 444 17.99 -0.95 -0.48
N LEU A 445 16.89 -0.28 -0.83
CA LEU A 445 15.67 -0.31 -0.04
C LEU A 445 15.06 -1.72 0.03
N LEU A 446 14.84 -2.34 -1.14
CA LEU A 446 14.17 -3.63 -1.23
C LEU A 446 14.93 -4.74 -0.50
N LEU A 447 16.21 -4.87 -0.78
CA LEU A 447 17.05 -5.88 -0.12
C LEU A 447 17.24 -5.55 1.36
N GLY A 448 17.39 -4.27 1.71
CA GLY A 448 17.44 -3.83 3.10
C GLY A 448 16.22 -4.29 3.89
N VAL A 449 15.01 -4.15 3.35
CA VAL A 449 13.78 -4.65 3.98
C VAL A 449 13.78 -6.17 4.08
N ILE A 450 14.09 -6.89 3.00
CA ILE A 450 14.05 -8.36 2.96
C ILE A 450 15.10 -8.99 3.89
N GLU A 451 16.27 -8.39 4.00
CA GLU A 451 17.39 -8.86 4.84
C GLU A 451 17.26 -8.41 6.31
N SER A 452 16.36 -7.47 6.62
CA SER A 452 16.18 -6.92 7.95
C SER A 452 15.74 -7.96 9.00
N ALA A 453 16.12 -7.75 10.25
CA ALA A 453 15.69 -8.60 11.34
C ALA A 453 14.17 -8.71 11.49
N PRO A 454 13.35 -7.64 11.38
CA PRO A 454 11.90 -7.74 11.43
C PRO A 454 11.30 -8.62 10.32
N PHE A 455 11.91 -8.64 9.13
CA PHE A 455 11.44 -9.48 8.02
C PHE A 455 11.92 -10.92 8.12
N GLN A 456 13.10 -11.18 8.68
CA GLN A 456 13.72 -12.51 8.76
C GLN A 456 13.38 -13.26 10.04
N LYS A 457 13.08 -12.56 11.11
CA LYS A 457 12.93 -13.13 12.44
C LYS A 457 11.53 -12.90 12.99
N ARG A 458 11.21 -13.63 14.04
CA ARG A 458 9.97 -13.48 14.80
C ARG A 458 10.31 -13.31 16.27
N ARG A 459 9.62 -12.36 16.92
CA ARG A 459 9.61 -12.31 18.37
C ARG A 459 8.68 -13.40 18.88
N GLU A 460 9.20 -14.32 19.69
CA GLU A 460 8.33 -15.22 20.44
C GLU A 460 7.65 -14.40 21.54
N ALA A 461 6.33 -14.52 21.63
CA ALA A 461 5.63 -13.97 22.76
C ALA A 461 6.22 -14.67 24.01
N THR A 462 6.88 -13.92 24.88
CA THR A 462 7.20 -14.40 26.20
C THR A 462 5.86 -14.85 26.79
N THR A 463 5.65 -16.15 26.97
CA THR A 463 4.63 -16.65 27.86
C THR A 463 5.03 -16.20 29.26
N ALA A 464 4.79 -14.92 29.56
CA ALA A 464 4.60 -14.52 30.92
C ALA A 464 3.40 -15.34 31.36
N THR A 465 3.66 -16.38 32.13
CA THR A 465 2.67 -16.99 33.00
C THR A 465 2.12 -15.84 33.84
N VAL A 466 1.06 -15.21 33.33
CA VAL A 466 0.14 -14.48 34.17
C VAL A 466 -0.44 -15.60 35.06
N SER A 467 0.21 -15.84 36.19
CA SER A 467 -0.43 -16.52 37.31
C SER A 467 -1.65 -15.66 37.59
N ALA A 468 -2.79 -16.13 37.11
CA ALA A 468 -4.08 -15.59 37.53
C ALA A 468 -4.18 -15.85 39.03
N GLU A 469 -3.73 -14.88 39.84
CA GLU A 469 -4.19 -14.82 41.21
C GLU A 469 -5.72 -14.73 41.13
N PRO A 470 -6.43 -15.67 41.80
CA PRO A 470 -7.86 -15.59 41.81
C PRO A 470 -8.25 -14.26 42.47
N LEU A 471 -9.00 -13.45 41.73
CA LEU A 471 -9.64 -12.25 42.27
C LEU A 471 -10.38 -12.64 43.55
N ARG A 472 -9.79 -12.29 44.72
CA ARG A 472 -10.49 -12.37 45.99
C ARG A 472 -11.75 -11.52 45.87
N ASN A 473 -12.89 -12.17 45.93
CA ASN A 473 -14.22 -11.55 46.07
C ASN A 473 -14.16 -10.59 47.27
N SER A 474 -13.88 -9.30 47.03
CA SER A 474 -14.19 -8.26 48.00
C SER A 474 -15.72 -8.04 47.92
N LYS A 475 -16.42 -8.60 48.89
CA LYS A 475 -17.82 -8.26 49.15
C LYS A 475 -17.91 -6.76 49.36
N LEU A 476 -18.44 -6.04 48.39
CA LEU A 476 -18.92 -4.68 48.58
C LEU A 476 -20.12 -4.71 49.48
N ASN A 477 -19.94 -4.37 50.76
CA ASN A 477 -21.02 -3.99 51.67
C ASN A 477 -21.62 -2.68 51.17
N VAL A 478 -22.79 -2.77 50.58
CA VAL A 478 -23.65 -1.61 50.33
C VAL A 478 -24.38 -1.33 51.66
N GLU A 479 -23.82 -0.43 52.48
CA GLU A 479 -24.61 0.18 53.57
C GLU A 479 -25.42 1.33 52.99
N ASN A 480 -26.74 1.09 53.01
CA ASN A 480 -27.76 2.14 52.87
C ASN A 480 -27.54 3.24 53.93
N ARG A 481 -27.31 4.49 53.51
CA ARG A 481 -27.65 5.66 54.31
C ARG A 481 -28.66 6.52 53.55
N VAL A 482 -29.93 6.31 53.98
CA VAL A 482 -31.00 7.28 53.82
C VAL A 482 -30.91 8.22 55.02
N ASN A 483 -30.91 9.52 54.77
CA ASN A 483 -31.58 10.57 55.54
C ASN A 483 -30.76 11.88 55.74
N PRO A 484 -31.47 12.97 55.99
CA PRO A 484 -32.81 13.41 55.55
C PRO A 484 -32.76 14.58 54.56
#